data_17b9582c562eca6f87afceac9190b98c
#
_entry.id   17b9582c562eca6f87afceac9190b98c
#
_cell.length_a   1.000
_cell.length_b   1.000
_cell.length_c   1.000
_cell.angle_alpha   90.00
_cell.angle_beta   90.00
_cell.angle_gamma   90.00
#
_symmetry.space_group_name_H-M   'P 1'
#
loop_
_entity.id
_entity.type
_entity.pdbx_description
1 polymer ?
#
loop_
_entity_poly.entity_id
_entity_poly.type
_entity_poly.pdbx_seq_one_letter_code
_entity_poly.pdbx_strand_id
1 'polypeptide(L)' 'RSLFVAQDMYAGDTVTEENVRSVRPSDGLSPKYLPDILGKKVKCDIKKGEPFKREYLSDD' A
#
# COMPACT_ATOMS: atom_id res chain seq x y z
N ARG A 1 11.65 -3.36 -8.07
CA ARG A 1 10.41 -2.62 -7.88
C ARG A 1 9.81 -2.90 -6.52
N SER A 2 8.99 -2.00 -6.06
CA SER A 2 8.27 -2.19 -4.82
C SER A 2 6.92 -1.48 -4.89
N LEU A 3 6.05 -1.76 -3.91
CA LEU A 3 4.75 -1.14 -3.85
C LEU A 3 4.86 0.23 -3.18
N PHE A 4 4.26 1.23 -3.81
CA PHE A 4 4.22 2.61 -3.31
C PHE A 4 2.79 3.10 -3.29
N VAL A 5 2.53 4.02 -2.37
CA VAL A 5 1.22 4.67 -2.26
C VAL A 5 1.12 5.72 -3.38
N ALA A 6 0.14 5.53 -4.26
CA ALA A 6 -0.06 6.40 -5.43
C ALA A 6 -1.05 7.54 -5.17
N GLN A 7 -1.81 7.45 -4.09
CA GLN A 7 -2.79 8.47 -3.67
C GLN A 7 -2.77 8.52 -2.16
N ASP A 8 -3.06 9.69 -1.59
CA ASP A 8 -3.17 9.80 -0.14
C ASP A 8 -4.21 8.81 0.36
N MET A 9 -3.85 8.03 1.38
CA MET A 9 -4.75 7.05 2.00
C MET A 9 -4.99 7.43 3.45
N TYR A 10 -6.18 7.12 3.93
CA TYR A 10 -6.58 7.42 5.30
C TYR A 10 -6.97 6.14 6.02
N ALA A 11 -6.84 6.14 7.34
CA ALA A 11 -7.17 4.97 8.14
C ALA A 11 -8.57 4.47 7.78
N GLY A 12 -8.68 3.19 7.47
CA GLY A 12 -9.93 2.58 7.03
C GLY A 12 -10.09 2.49 5.52
N ASP A 13 -9.22 3.15 4.75
CA ASP A 13 -9.28 3.04 3.29
C ASP A 13 -8.89 1.65 2.82
N THR A 14 -9.53 1.21 1.75
CA THR A 14 -9.25 -0.10 1.17
C THR A 14 -8.13 0.01 0.14
N VAL A 15 -7.21 -0.95 0.17
CA VAL A 15 -6.13 -1.04 -0.82
C VAL A 15 -6.69 -1.45 -2.17
N THR A 16 -6.39 -0.67 -3.20
CA THR A 16 -6.80 -0.94 -4.58
C THR A 16 -5.59 -0.80 -5.50
N GLU A 17 -5.75 -1.23 -6.74
CA GLU A 17 -4.69 -1.07 -7.73
C GLU A 17 -4.47 0.39 -8.12
N GLU A 18 -5.38 1.26 -7.74
CA GLU A 18 -5.26 2.70 -8.03
C GLU A 18 -4.47 3.44 -6.97
N ASN A 19 -4.58 3.03 -5.70
CA ASN A 19 -3.90 3.74 -4.63
C ASN A 19 -2.57 3.12 -4.20
N VAL A 20 -2.30 1.87 -4.61
CA VAL A 20 -1.01 1.22 -4.35
C VAL A 20 -0.50 0.65 -5.66
N ARG A 21 0.69 1.06 -6.06
CA ARG A 21 1.27 0.69 -7.34
C ARG A 21 2.71 0.20 -7.20
N SER A 22 3.13 -0.61 -8.17
CA SER A 22 4.49 -1.12 -8.25
C SER A 22 5.34 -0.14 -9.04
N VAL A 23 6.31 0.47 -8.38
CA VAL A 23 7.23 1.43 -9.02
C VAL A 23 8.65 1.24 -8.48
N ARG A 24 9.61 1.89 -9.09
CA ARG A 24 10.98 1.97 -8.59
C ARG A 24 11.11 3.12 -7.61
N PRO A 25 12.03 3.07 -6.66
CA PRO A 25 12.97 1.99 -6.35
C PRO A 25 12.36 0.89 -5.48
N SER A 26 13.16 -0.05 -5.00
CA SER A 26 12.70 -1.20 -4.23
C SER A 26 12.81 -0.96 -2.73
N ASP A 27 12.17 0.09 -2.25
CA ASP A 27 12.25 0.50 -0.85
C ASP A 27 11.08 0.03 0.01
N GLY A 28 10.07 -0.58 -0.60
CA GLY A 28 8.88 -1.02 0.10
C GLY A 28 8.60 -2.50 -0.11
N LEU A 29 7.34 -2.87 0.12
CA LEU A 29 6.90 -4.25 0.00
C LEU A 29 7.05 -4.73 -1.45
N SER A 30 7.46 -5.99 -1.62
CA SER A 30 7.61 -6.58 -2.96
C SER A 30 6.28 -6.61 -3.70
N PRO A 31 6.26 -6.29 -5.02
CA PRO A 31 5.03 -6.34 -5.82
C PRO A 31 4.34 -7.70 -5.83
N LYS A 32 5.06 -8.77 -5.57
CA LYS A 32 4.45 -10.10 -5.54
C LYS A 32 3.38 -10.24 -4.47
N TYR A 33 3.37 -9.35 -3.48
CA TYR A 33 2.39 -9.38 -2.41
C TYR A 33 1.13 -8.58 -2.73
N LEU A 34 1.09 -7.88 -3.87
CA LEU A 34 -0.06 -7.06 -4.21
C LEU A 34 -1.38 -7.84 -4.20
N PRO A 35 -1.47 -9.04 -4.79
CA PRO A 35 -2.73 -9.78 -4.75
C PRO A 35 -3.20 -10.10 -3.33
N ASP A 36 -2.26 -10.25 -2.40
CA ASP A 36 -2.59 -10.58 -1.01
C ASP A 36 -3.13 -9.39 -0.24
N ILE A 37 -2.76 -8.18 -0.64
CA ILE A 37 -3.17 -6.97 0.10
C ILE A 37 -4.35 -6.24 -0.52
N LEU A 38 -4.68 -6.53 -1.78
CA LEU A 38 -5.84 -5.92 -2.43
C LEU A 38 -7.11 -6.26 -1.66
N GLY A 39 -7.93 -5.26 -1.40
CA GLY A 39 -9.17 -5.42 -0.65
C GLY A 39 -9.00 -5.31 0.85
N LYS A 40 -7.79 -5.31 1.36
CA LYS A 40 -7.54 -5.11 2.79
C LYS A 40 -7.55 -3.62 3.10
N LYS A 41 -7.76 -3.30 4.37
CA LYS A 41 -7.83 -1.90 4.81
C LYS A 41 -6.55 -1.50 5.52
N VAL A 42 -6.20 -0.21 5.40
CA VAL A 42 -5.05 0.33 6.13
C VAL A 42 -5.53 0.85 7.49
N LYS A 43 -4.66 0.83 8.47
CA LYS A 43 -4.99 1.24 9.84
C LYS A 43 -4.49 2.64 10.18
N CYS A 44 -3.82 3.30 9.25
CA CYS A 44 -3.28 4.64 9.48
C CYS A 44 -3.29 5.44 8.20
N ASP A 45 -3.07 6.75 8.33
CA ASP A 45 -2.98 7.64 7.18
C ASP A 45 -1.62 7.47 6.52
N ILE A 46 -1.59 7.42 5.19
CA ILE A 46 -0.37 7.25 4.42
C ILE A 46 -0.37 8.27 3.29
N LYS A 47 0.75 8.97 3.13
CA LYS A 47 0.87 10.01 2.11
C LYS A 47 1.27 9.42 0.76
N LYS A 48 0.78 10.04 -0.30
CA LYS A 48 1.20 9.74 -1.66
C LYS A 48 2.73 9.80 -1.75
N GLY A 49 3.32 8.81 -2.40
CA GLY A 49 4.76 8.75 -2.61
C GLY A 49 5.51 7.95 -1.56
N GLU A 50 4.86 7.55 -0.48
CA GLU A 50 5.51 6.72 0.53
C GLU A 50 5.57 5.27 0.07
N PRO A 51 6.67 4.55 0.41
CA PRO A 51 6.71 3.11 0.17
C PRO A 51 5.62 2.43 0.99
N PHE A 52 4.90 1.49 0.38
CA PHE A 52 3.87 0.75 1.10
C PHE A 52 4.53 -0.31 1.97
N LYS A 53 4.07 -0.45 3.21
CA LYS A 53 4.59 -1.43 4.16
C LYS A 53 3.44 -2.27 4.70
N ARG A 54 3.73 -3.55 4.93
CA ARG A 54 2.74 -4.48 5.46
C ARG A 54 2.16 -4.02 6.79
N GLU A 55 2.97 -3.34 7.59
CA GLU A 55 2.55 -2.85 8.91
C GLU A 55 1.44 -1.80 8.84
N TYR A 56 1.19 -1.23 7.66
CA TYR A 56 0.09 -0.29 7.48
C TYR A 56 -1.27 -0.99 7.38
N LEU A 57 -1.29 -2.30 7.18
CA LEU A 57 -2.53 -3.05 7.03
C LEU A 57 -3.21 -3.26 8.37
N SER A 58 -4.55 -3.18 8.36
CA SER A 58 -5.35 -3.51 9.53
C SER A 58 -5.31 -5.02 9.79
N ASP A 59 -5.45 -5.41 11.05
CA ASP A 59 -5.49 -6.81 11.44
C ASP A 59 -6.85 -7.46 11.16
N ASP A 60 -7.82 -6.69 10.75
CA ASP A 60 -9.17 -7.20 10.47
C ASP A 60 -9.28 -7.83 9.10
#